data_0b828577ad1a9d6b4a8198abda14cbf5
#
_entry.id   0b828577ad1a9d6b4a8198abda14cbf5
#
_cell.length_a   1.000
_cell.length_b   1.000
_cell.length_c   1.000
_cell.angle_alpha   90.00
_cell.angle_beta   90.00
_cell.angle_gamma   90.00
#
_symmetry.space_group_name_H-M   'P 1'
#
loop_
_entity.id
_entity.type
_entity.pdbx_description
1 polymer ?
#
loop_
_entity_poly.entity_id
_entity_poly.type
_entity_poly.pdbx_seq_one_letter_code
_entity_poly.pdbx_strand_id
1 'polypeptide(L)'
;MKNEEYWNKRAASYDEHVITEYADANEQTVSRSLAYLKGSDEVLEIACGTGIMTLGIIDHVSHITAIDISSAMLDRLREKTEGRYTNLSLMHTDIFDHEFDDKKFDVIAAYNVLLYMENVSEVLRRIHSLLRPGGMFLSASDCVGGIDNADAAEKRRRVEKGELSFVGFFTPDELAKTIEKAGFTVLESENIHEGTPNQFIAAKRI
;
A
#
# COMPACT_ATOMS: atom_id res chain seq x y z
N MET A 1 7.98 -15.97 0.02
CA MET A 1 9.42 -16.39 0.06
C MET A 1 10.30 -15.46 -0.79
N LYS A 2 10.29 -15.42 -2.14
CA LYS A 2 11.19 -14.52 -2.90
C LYS A 2 10.95 -13.02 -2.61
N ASN A 3 9.70 -12.58 -2.60
CA ASN A 3 9.38 -11.17 -2.31
C ASN A 3 9.71 -10.80 -0.87
N GLU A 4 9.43 -11.64 0.11
CA GLU A 4 9.80 -11.44 1.51
C GLU A 4 11.32 -11.25 1.65
N GLU A 5 12.13 -12.16 1.07
CA GLU A 5 13.61 -12.08 1.11
C GLU A 5 14.13 -10.79 0.44
N TYR A 6 13.52 -10.37 -0.66
CA TYR A 6 13.87 -9.14 -1.34
C TYR A 6 13.64 -7.91 -0.43
N TRP A 7 12.48 -7.83 0.22
CA TRP A 7 12.15 -6.72 1.10
C TRP A 7 12.93 -6.75 2.42
N ASN A 8 13.18 -7.93 2.99
CA ASN A 8 14.04 -8.09 4.16
C ASN A 8 15.44 -7.51 3.93
N LYS A 9 16.04 -7.76 2.76
CA LYS A 9 17.37 -7.21 2.40
C LYS A 9 17.38 -5.69 2.26
N ARG A 10 16.25 -5.08 1.92
CA ARG A 10 16.14 -3.62 1.67
C ARG A 10 15.75 -2.82 2.91
N ALA A 11 15.22 -3.45 3.94
CA ALA A 11 14.66 -2.78 5.11
C ALA A 11 15.64 -1.79 5.77
N ALA A 12 16.94 -2.12 5.80
CA ALA A 12 17.95 -1.28 6.45
C ALA A 12 18.18 0.09 5.78
N SER A 13 18.04 0.18 4.44
CA SER A 13 18.28 1.40 3.66
C SER A 13 17.01 1.96 3.01
N TYR A 14 15.85 1.38 3.30
CA TYR A 14 14.60 1.71 2.62
C TYR A 14 14.19 3.16 2.84
N ASP A 15 14.21 3.60 4.09
CA ASP A 15 13.77 4.95 4.46
C ASP A 15 14.64 6.04 3.82
N GLU A 16 15.96 5.89 3.84
CA GLU A 16 16.87 6.85 3.24
C GLU A 16 16.57 7.07 1.76
N HIS A 17 16.36 5.97 1.03
CA HIS A 17 16.01 6.02 -0.39
C HIS A 17 14.64 6.67 -0.62
N VAL A 18 13.61 6.20 0.09
CA VAL A 18 12.22 6.64 -0.13
C VAL A 18 11.99 8.08 0.32
N ILE A 19 12.59 8.50 1.43
CA ILE A 19 12.47 9.88 1.92
C ILE A 19 13.21 10.85 0.99
N THR A 20 14.33 10.44 0.38
CA THR A 20 15.10 11.31 -0.51
C THR A 20 14.45 11.45 -1.89
N GLU A 21 13.97 10.36 -2.47
CA GLU A 21 13.50 10.35 -3.88
C GLU A 21 11.99 10.59 -4.02
N TYR A 22 11.20 10.28 -2.98
CA TYR A 22 9.73 10.29 -3.06
C TYR A 22 9.07 11.13 -1.94
N ALA A 23 9.79 12.10 -1.37
CA ALA A 23 9.28 12.93 -0.27
C ALA A 23 7.92 13.56 -0.61
N ASP A 24 7.82 14.23 -1.75
CA ASP A 24 6.61 14.93 -2.19
C ASP A 24 5.44 13.97 -2.42
N ALA A 25 5.70 12.81 -3.05
CA ALA A 25 4.68 11.79 -3.27
C ALA A 25 4.18 11.19 -1.94
N ASN A 26 5.08 10.99 -0.98
CA ASN A 26 4.73 10.50 0.35
C ASN A 26 3.86 11.53 1.11
N GLU A 27 4.24 12.81 1.09
CA GLU A 27 3.48 13.89 1.72
C GLU A 27 2.08 14.00 1.09
N GLN A 28 1.98 13.97 -0.24
CA GLN A 28 0.71 14.00 -0.94
C GLN A 28 -0.14 12.76 -0.64
N THR A 29 0.45 11.56 -0.57
CA THR A 29 -0.28 10.34 -0.19
C THR A 29 -0.90 10.47 1.19
N VAL A 30 -0.14 10.93 2.18
CA VAL A 30 -0.65 11.16 3.54
C VAL A 30 -1.75 12.22 3.52
N SER A 31 -1.46 13.41 2.97
CA SER A 31 -2.40 14.54 2.95
C SER A 31 -3.74 14.17 2.31
N ARG A 32 -3.73 13.47 1.18
CA ARG A 32 -4.95 13.02 0.49
C ARG A 32 -5.66 11.92 1.29
N SER A 33 -4.92 11.00 1.89
CA SER A 33 -5.50 9.95 2.72
C SER A 33 -6.27 10.53 3.90
N LEU A 34 -5.74 11.56 4.55
CA LEU A 34 -6.38 12.24 5.69
C LEU A 34 -7.75 12.83 5.34
N ALA A 35 -8.00 13.21 4.08
CA ALA A 35 -9.31 13.69 3.64
C ALA A 35 -10.42 12.63 3.70
N TYR A 36 -10.05 11.35 3.73
CA TYR A 36 -10.96 10.19 3.76
C TYR A 36 -10.98 9.44 5.09
N LEU A 37 -10.13 9.85 6.06
CA LEU A 37 -10.01 9.20 7.36
C LEU A 37 -10.82 9.95 8.44
N LYS A 38 -11.28 9.19 9.43
CA LYS A 38 -12.00 9.70 10.61
C LYS A 38 -11.36 9.13 11.88
N GLY A 39 -11.39 9.90 12.96
CA GLY A 39 -10.84 9.47 14.25
C GLY A 39 -11.46 8.20 14.85
N SER A 40 -12.58 7.73 14.31
CA SER A 40 -13.24 6.47 14.71
C SER A 40 -12.88 5.27 13.85
N ASP A 41 -12.11 5.45 12.77
CA ASP A 41 -11.91 4.39 11.77
C ASP A 41 -10.96 3.30 12.26
N GLU A 42 -11.35 2.06 12.00
CA GLU A 42 -10.52 0.85 12.09
C GLU A 42 -9.87 0.63 10.73
N VAL A 43 -8.55 0.77 10.66
CA VAL A 43 -7.77 0.73 9.42
C VAL A 43 -6.97 -0.56 9.33
N LEU A 44 -6.97 -1.19 8.14
CA LEU A 44 -5.98 -2.21 7.76
C LEU A 44 -5.02 -1.59 6.75
N GLU A 45 -3.73 -1.54 7.07
CA GLU A 45 -2.68 -1.14 6.12
C GLU A 45 -1.94 -2.37 5.61
N ILE A 46 -1.98 -2.58 4.29
CA ILE A 46 -1.37 -3.73 3.62
C ILE A 46 0.01 -3.34 3.13
N ALA A 47 1.02 -4.18 3.43
CA ALA A 47 2.42 -3.95 3.10
C ALA A 47 2.91 -2.60 3.65
N CYS A 48 2.75 -2.41 4.96
CA CYS A 48 3.09 -1.16 5.64
C CYS A 48 4.58 -0.81 5.60
N GLY A 49 5.44 -1.77 5.25
CA GLY A 49 6.88 -1.57 5.18
C GLY A 49 7.46 -1.08 6.50
N THR A 50 8.29 -0.06 6.42
CA THR A 50 8.90 0.60 7.59
C THR A 50 7.98 1.62 8.25
N GLY A 51 6.73 1.76 7.78
CA GLY A 51 5.69 2.58 8.40
C GLY A 51 5.71 4.06 8.03
N ILE A 52 6.26 4.45 6.88
CA ILE A 52 6.27 5.85 6.44
C ILE A 52 4.83 6.38 6.36
N MET A 53 3.91 5.63 5.74
CA MET A 53 2.51 6.01 5.63
C MET A 53 1.76 5.80 6.95
N THR A 54 2.00 4.67 7.64
CA THR A 54 1.44 4.36 8.97
C THR A 54 1.60 5.54 9.93
N LEU A 55 2.83 6.06 10.04
CA LEU A 55 3.16 7.17 10.94
C LEU A 55 2.52 8.49 10.52
N GLY A 56 2.21 8.67 9.24
CA GLY A 56 1.53 9.84 8.74
C GLY A 56 0.03 9.88 9.05
N ILE A 57 -0.59 8.73 9.31
CA ILE A 57 -2.06 8.64 9.48
C ILE A 57 -2.51 8.17 10.88
N ILE A 58 -1.62 7.58 11.69
CA ILE A 58 -1.99 6.89 12.94
C ILE A 58 -2.68 7.79 13.97
N ASP A 59 -2.31 9.06 14.04
CA ASP A 59 -2.88 10.01 14.99
C ASP A 59 -4.29 10.48 14.59
N HIS A 60 -4.78 10.06 13.42
CA HIS A 60 -6.06 10.49 12.83
C HIS A 60 -7.12 9.38 12.78
N VAL A 61 -6.83 8.20 13.35
CA VAL A 61 -7.72 7.03 13.32
C VAL A 61 -7.82 6.36 14.68
N SER A 62 -8.83 5.53 14.87
CA SER A 62 -9.04 4.77 16.11
C SER A 62 -7.96 3.70 16.30
N HIS A 63 -7.68 2.94 15.25
CA HIS A 63 -6.69 1.86 15.28
C HIS A 63 -6.17 1.55 13.88
N ILE A 64 -4.88 1.18 13.80
CA ILE A 64 -4.27 0.61 12.59
C ILE A 64 -3.82 -0.81 12.88
N THR A 65 -4.31 -1.75 12.07
CA THR A 65 -3.68 -3.07 11.92
C THR A 65 -2.77 -2.98 10.70
N ALA A 66 -1.46 -2.96 10.91
CA ALA A 66 -0.46 -2.84 9.85
C ALA A 66 0.20 -4.20 9.59
N ILE A 67 0.09 -4.67 8.35
CA ILE A 67 0.62 -5.98 7.96
C ILE A 67 1.72 -5.85 6.92
N ASP A 68 2.73 -6.71 7.02
CA ASP A 68 3.76 -6.86 6.00
C ASP A 68 4.28 -8.30 5.97
N ILE A 69 4.68 -8.77 4.80
CA ILE A 69 5.33 -10.08 4.62
C ILE A 69 6.80 -10.06 5.01
N SER A 70 7.39 -8.89 5.23
CA SER A 70 8.80 -8.71 5.61
C SER A 70 8.91 -8.45 7.10
N SER A 71 9.44 -9.41 7.85
CA SER A 71 9.72 -9.25 9.28
C SER A 71 10.71 -8.11 9.53
N ALA A 72 11.72 -7.93 8.67
CA ALA A 72 12.71 -6.87 8.82
C ALA A 72 12.10 -5.46 8.60
N MET A 73 11.10 -5.31 7.74
CA MET A 73 10.34 -4.06 7.60
C MET A 73 9.56 -3.75 8.87
N LEU A 74 8.85 -4.74 9.40
CA LEU A 74 8.08 -4.59 10.65
C LEU A 74 8.99 -4.29 11.85
N ASP A 75 10.19 -4.85 11.90
CA ASP A 75 11.15 -4.53 12.96
C ASP A 75 11.55 -3.05 12.92
N ARG A 76 11.76 -2.48 11.72
CA ARG A 76 12.00 -1.05 11.56
C ARG A 76 10.82 -0.19 12.01
N LEU A 77 9.60 -0.59 11.65
CA LEU A 77 8.41 0.11 12.13
C LEU A 77 8.28 0.02 13.66
N ARG A 78 8.55 -1.15 14.24
CA ARG A 78 8.53 -1.37 15.69
C ARG A 78 9.56 -0.46 16.40
N GLU A 79 10.80 -0.37 15.89
CA GLU A 79 11.84 0.53 16.41
C GLU A 79 11.38 2.00 16.42
N LYS A 80 10.72 2.46 15.34
CA LYS A 80 10.22 3.84 15.22
C LYS A 80 9.05 4.16 16.16
N THR A 81 8.25 3.15 16.49
CA THR A 81 7.01 3.30 17.26
C THR A 81 7.15 2.94 18.72
N GLU A 82 8.29 2.47 19.16
CA GLU A 82 8.56 1.87 20.47
C GLU A 82 7.86 2.58 21.63
N GLY A 83 6.79 1.96 22.17
CA GLY A 83 6.01 2.44 23.31
C GLY A 83 5.19 3.72 23.08
N ARG A 84 5.17 4.30 21.86
CA ARG A 84 4.49 5.58 21.60
C ARG A 84 3.03 5.44 21.22
N TYR A 85 2.65 4.34 20.58
CA TYR A 85 1.30 4.15 20.03
C TYR A 85 0.61 2.94 20.65
N THR A 86 -0.54 3.15 21.26
CA THR A 86 -1.40 2.07 21.80
C THR A 86 -2.46 1.61 20.80
N ASN A 87 -2.62 2.37 19.70
CA ASN A 87 -3.58 2.14 18.64
C ASN A 87 -2.93 1.55 17.37
N LEU A 88 -1.79 0.84 17.51
CA LEU A 88 -1.09 0.16 16.42
C LEU A 88 -0.89 -1.32 16.73
N SER A 89 -1.33 -2.18 15.82
CA SER A 89 -1.02 -3.61 15.82
C SER A 89 -0.19 -3.98 14.60
N LEU A 90 0.95 -4.65 14.82
CA LEU A 90 1.86 -5.09 13.75
C LEU A 90 1.74 -6.61 13.58
N MET A 91 1.48 -7.08 12.37
CA MET A 91 1.35 -8.51 12.07
C MET A 91 2.24 -8.90 10.88
N HIS A 92 3.07 -9.93 11.07
CA HIS A 92 3.89 -10.52 10.01
C HIS A 92 3.05 -11.53 9.23
N THR A 93 2.32 -11.06 8.24
CA THR A 93 1.36 -11.86 7.47
C THR A 93 0.98 -11.17 6.16
N ASP A 94 0.12 -11.79 5.37
CA ASP A 94 -0.50 -11.21 4.19
C ASP A 94 -2.03 -11.06 4.34
N ILE A 95 -2.67 -10.42 3.38
CA ILE A 95 -4.11 -10.12 3.42
C ILE A 95 -5.00 -11.38 3.36
N PHE A 96 -4.46 -12.52 2.95
CA PHE A 96 -5.20 -13.78 2.83
C PHE A 96 -5.16 -14.62 4.12
N ASP A 97 -4.55 -14.10 5.19
CA ASP A 97 -4.57 -14.75 6.49
C ASP A 97 -6.01 -14.93 7.01
N HIS A 98 -6.30 -16.09 7.57
CA HIS A 98 -7.60 -16.43 8.12
C HIS A 98 -7.99 -15.57 9.32
N GLU A 99 -7.05 -14.95 10.02
CA GLU A 99 -7.34 -14.04 11.13
C GLU A 99 -8.21 -12.84 10.71
N PHE A 100 -8.30 -12.54 9.41
CA PHE A 100 -9.13 -11.47 8.88
C PHE A 100 -10.54 -11.92 8.42
N ASP A 101 -10.86 -13.19 8.43
CA ASP A 101 -12.11 -13.70 7.81
C ASP A 101 -13.36 -13.09 8.39
N ASP A 102 -13.40 -12.89 9.72
CA ASP A 102 -14.53 -12.29 10.44
C ASP A 102 -14.35 -10.80 10.75
N LYS A 103 -13.21 -10.21 10.37
CA LYS A 103 -12.94 -8.78 10.63
C LYS A 103 -13.52 -7.90 9.52
N LYS A 104 -13.95 -6.70 9.91
CA LYS A 104 -14.41 -5.66 8.99
C LYS A 104 -13.77 -4.33 9.36
N PHE A 105 -13.17 -3.70 8.35
CA PHE A 105 -12.48 -2.43 8.47
C PHE A 105 -13.31 -1.29 7.87
N ASP A 106 -13.15 -0.09 8.41
CA ASP A 106 -13.74 1.13 7.83
C ASP A 106 -12.93 1.58 6.63
N VAL A 107 -11.59 1.45 6.74
CA VAL A 107 -10.66 1.81 5.68
C VAL A 107 -9.62 0.69 5.49
N ILE A 108 -9.29 0.38 4.26
CA ILE A 108 -8.13 -0.44 3.90
C ILE A 108 -7.20 0.41 3.03
N ALA A 109 -5.93 0.46 3.41
CA ALA A 109 -4.88 1.19 2.70
C ALA A 109 -3.86 0.23 2.09
N ALA A 110 -3.40 0.52 0.87
CA ALA A 110 -2.35 -0.23 0.18
C ALA A 110 -1.47 0.74 -0.63
N TYR A 111 -0.36 1.17 -0.05
CA TYR A 111 0.52 2.17 -0.65
C TYR A 111 1.76 1.52 -1.26
N ASN A 112 2.00 1.81 -2.53
CA ASN A 112 3.15 1.35 -3.32
C ASN A 112 3.38 -0.17 -3.34
N VAL A 113 2.29 -0.95 -3.24
CA VAL A 113 2.34 -2.41 -3.17
C VAL A 113 1.60 -3.11 -4.30
N LEU A 114 0.51 -2.54 -4.85
CA LEU A 114 -0.34 -3.23 -5.83
C LEU A 114 0.42 -3.69 -7.07
N LEU A 115 1.43 -2.93 -7.51
CA LEU A 115 2.27 -3.31 -8.65
C LEU A 115 3.13 -4.57 -8.39
N TYR A 116 3.33 -4.97 -7.14
CA TYR A 116 4.09 -6.18 -6.79
C TYR A 116 3.19 -7.40 -6.54
N MET A 117 1.88 -7.26 -6.72
CA MET A 117 0.88 -8.32 -6.52
C MET A 117 0.51 -8.96 -7.85
N GLU A 118 0.88 -10.24 -8.04
CA GLU A 118 0.67 -10.98 -9.30
C GLU A 118 -0.83 -11.06 -9.65
N ASN A 119 -1.68 -11.22 -8.65
CA ASN A 119 -3.13 -11.38 -8.83
C ASN A 119 -3.91 -10.23 -8.21
N VAL A 120 -3.64 -8.99 -8.69
CA VAL A 120 -4.22 -7.76 -8.15
C VAL A 120 -5.76 -7.79 -8.09
N SER A 121 -6.42 -8.45 -9.05
CA SER A 121 -7.88 -8.58 -9.05
C SER A 121 -8.41 -9.44 -7.88
N GLU A 122 -7.67 -10.46 -7.47
CA GLU A 122 -8.01 -11.28 -6.31
C GLU A 122 -7.79 -10.50 -5.01
N VAL A 123 -6.67 -9.81 -4.92
CA VAL A 123 -6.36 -8.91 -3.79
C VAL A 123 -7.46 -7.86 -3.62
N LEU A 124 -7.88 -7.20 -4.69
CA LEU A 124 -8.94 -6.19 -4.64
C LEU A 124 -10.29 -6.78 -4.22
N ARG A 125 -10.63 -7.99 -4.65
CA ARG A 125 -11.83 -8.70 -4.17
C ARG A 125 -11.72 -9.05 -2.68
N ARG A 126 -10.54 -9.44 -2.21
CA ARG A 126 -10.30 -9.68 -0.78
C ARG A 126 -10.43 -8.38 0.02
N ILE A 127 -9.82 -7.27 -0.43
CA ILE A 127 -10.00 -5.94 0.16
C ILE A 127 -11.49 -5.59 0.24
N HIS A 128 -12.22 -5.74 -0.86
CA HIS A 128 -13.66 -5.50 -0.88
C HIS A 128 -14.41 -6.33 0.17
N SER A 129 -14.06 -7.61 0.32
CA SER A 129 -14.72 -8.49 1.29
C SER A 129 -14.47 -8.11 2.75
N LEU A 130 -13.29 -7.53 3.05
CA LEU A 130 -12.87 -7.12 4.39
C LEU A 130 -13.34 -5.73 4.79
N LEU A 131 -13.72 -4.88 3.85
CA LEU A 131 -14.30 -3.58 4.16
C LEU A 131 -15.75 -3.71 4.65
N ARG A 132 -16.18 -2.80 5.51
CA ARG A 132 -17.60 -2.58 5.81
C ARG A 132 -18.33 -2.04 4.58
N PRO A 133 -19.66 -2.24 4.44
CA PRO A 133 -20.43 -1.55 3.41
C PRO A 133 -20.22 -0.03 3.48
N GLY A 134 -19.87 0.60 2.36
CA GLY A 134 -19.53 2.02 2.31
C GLY A 134 -18.14 2.39 2.82
N GLY A 135 -17.31 1.41 3.21
CA GLY A 135 -15.92 1.61 3.61
C GLY A 135 -15.02 2.07 2.46
N MET A 136 -13.86 2.60 2.80
CA MET A 136 -12.93 3.22 1.85
C MET A 136 -11.73 2.33 1.57
N PHE A 137 -11.34 2.26 0.30
CA PHE A 137 -10.05 1.75 -0.14
C PHE A 137 -9.18 2.91 -0.60
N LEU A 138 -7.99 3.06 0.01
CA LEU A 138 -7.01 4.09 -0.31
C LEU A 138 -5.76 3.43 -0.88
N SER A 139 -5.27 3.90 -2.01
CA SER A 139 -4.03 3.39 -2.57
C SER A 139 -3.22 4.49 -3.24
N ALA A 140 -1.90 4.33 -3.24
CA ALA A 140 -0.98 5.01 -4.13
C ALA A 140 -0.13 3.93 -4.80
N SER A 141 0.11 4.03 -6.10
CA SER A 141 0.86 3.00 -6.80
C SER A 141 1.57 3.55 -8.02
N ASP A 142 2.84 3.18 -8.19
CA ASP A 142 3.53 3.44 -9.44
C ASP A 142 2.80 2.75 -10.59
N CYS A 143 2.50 3.54 -11.62
CA CYS A 143 1.87 3.09 -12.85
C CYS A 143 2.89 3.13 -13.98
N VAL A 144 3.62 2.02 -14.13
CA VAL A 144 4.73 1.90 -15.10
C VAL A 144 4.31 1.34 -16.47
N GLY A 145 3.02 1.13 -16.67
CA GLY A 145 2.46 0.67 -17.95
C GLY A 145 2.50 1.78 -19.00
N GLY A 146 2.91 1.43 -20.21
CA GLY A 146 2.94 2.36 -21.35
C GLY A 146 4.02 3.43 -21.29
N ILE A 147 4.91 3.41 -20.28
CA ILE A 147 6.05 4.32 -20.17
C ILE A 147 7.37 3.60 -20.43
N ASP A 148 8.30 4.33 -21.03
CA ASP A 148 9.68 3.86 -21.28
C ASP A 148 10.65 4.83 -20.62
N ASN A 149 10.90 4.61 -19.32
CA ASN A 149 11.83 5.38 -18.53
C ASN A 149 12.76 4.47 -17.70
N ALA A 150 13.73 5.07 -17.02
CA ALA A 150 14.73 4.34 -16.25
C ALA A 150 14.10 3.47 -15.14
N ASP A 151 13.04 3.95 -14.49
CA ASP A 151 12.35 3.22 -13.41
C ASP A 151 11.60 2.00 -13.93
N ALA A 152 10.84 2.14 -15.03
CA ALA A 152 10.18 1.00 -15.67
C ALA A 152 11.19 -0.05 -16.17
N ALA A 153 12.32 0.41 -16.76
CA ALA A 153 13.40 -0.48 -17.20
C ALA A 153 14.04 -1.22 -16.02
N GLU A 154 14.30 -0.52 -14.91
CA GLU A 154 14.88 -1.13 -13.70
C GLU A 154 13.93 -2.17 -13.08
N LYS A 155 12.64 -1.90 -13.02
CA LYS A 155 11.63 -2.87 -12.53
C LYS A 155 11.60 -4.13 -13.41
N ARG A 156 11.65 -4.00 -14.75
CA ARG A 156 11.75 -5.16 -15.68
C ARG A 156 13.03 -5.97 -15.41
N ARG A 157 14.17 -5.28 -15.30
CA ARG A 157 15.46 -5.92 -15.05
C ARG A 157 15.47 -6.72 -13.74
N ARG A 158 14.83 -6.24 -12.68
CA ARG A 158 14.74 -6.95 -11.40
C ARG A 158 13.92 -8.23 -11.50
N VAL A 159 12.85 -8.21 -12.27
CA VAL A 159 12.06 -9.43 -12.56
C VAL A 159 12.87 -10.42 -13.39
N GLU A 160 13.54 -9.96 -14.47
CA GLU A 160 14.39 -10.80 -15.32
C GLU A 160 15.53 -11.47 -14.54
N LYS A 161 16.12 -10.76 -13.58
CA LYS A 161 17.15 -11.31 -12.68
C LYS A 161 16.58 -12.21 -11.57
N GLY A 162 15.26 -12.32 -11.45
CA GLY A 162 14.61 -13.08 -10.41
C GLY A 162 14.78 -12.48 -8.99
N GLU A 163 15.12 -11.20 -8.90
CA GLU A 163 15.18 -10.44 -7.65
C GLU A 163 13.77 -10.19 -7.13
N LEU A 164 12.84 -9.83 -8.02
CA LEU A 164 11.40 -9.76 -7.77
C LEU A 164 10.71 -10.91 -8.51
N SER A 165 9.65 -11.44 -7.92
CA SER A 165 8.85 -12.49 -8.59
C SER A 165 7.93 -11.90 -9.66
N PHE A 166 7.46 -10.67 -9.48
CA PHE A 166 6.50 -10.02 -10.34
C PHE A 166 6.52 -8.49 -10.20
N VAL A 167 6.23 -7.79 -11.29
CA VAL A 167 5.84 -6.38 -11.33
C VAL A 167 4.69 -6.21 -12.34
N GLY A 168 3.59 -5.62 -11.91
CA GLY A 168 2.45 -5.27 -12.77
C GLY A 168 2.74 -3.97 -13.54
N PHE A 169 2.61 -4.04 -14.86
CA PHE A 169 2.78 -2.89 -15.75
C PHE A 169 1.40 -2.36 -16.17
N PHE A 170 0.70 -1.70 -15.27
CA PHE A 170 -0.57 -1.04 -15.59
C PHE A 170 -0.40 0.48 -15.73
N THR A 171 -1.25 1.07 -16.56
CA THR A 171 -1.46 2.51 -16.63
C THR A 171 -2.38 2.97 -15.50
N PRO A 172 -2.43 4.28 -15.17
CA PRO A 172 -3.39 4.83 -14.21
C PRO A 172 -4.84 4.40 -14.47
N ASP A 173 -5.27 4.47 -15.75
CA ASP A 173 -6.62 4.10 -16.17
C ASP A 173 -6.91 2.60 -15.99
N GLU A 174 -5.94 1.74 -16.29
CA GLU A 174 -6.10 0.30 -16.12
C GLU A 174 -6.21 -0.07 -14.65
N LEU A 175 -5.44 0.59 -13.76
CA LEU A 175 -5.54 0.39 -12.32
C LEU A 175 -6.90 0.82 -11.80
N ALA A 176 -7.36 2.03 -12.15
CA ALA A 176 -8.68 2.54 -11.75
C ALA A 176 -9.81 1.62 -12.19
N LYS A 177 -9.82 1.21 -13.48
CA LYS A 177 -10.80 0.26 -14.03
C LYS A 177 -10.74 -1.12 -13.33
N THR A 178 -9.57 -1.57 -12.89
CA THR A 178 -9.43 -2.84 -12.18
C THR A 178 -10.04 -2.75 -10.78
N ILE A 179 -9.88 -1.62 -10.11
CA ILE A 179 -10.52 -1.31 -8.83
C ILE A 179 -12.05 -1.27 -8.99
N GLU A 180 -12.56 -0.58 -10.01
CA GLU A 180 -14.01 -0.52 -10.29
C GLU A 180 -14.61 -1.90 -10.55
N LYS A 181 -13.93 -2.75 -11.34
CA LYS A 181 -14.36 -4.13 -11.61
C LYS A 181 -14.40 -5.01 -10.35
N ALA A 182 -13.69 -4.64 -9.30
CA ALA A 182 -13.71 -5.34 -8.02
C ALA A 182 -14.86 -4.91 -7.09
N GLY A 183 -15.76 -4.00 -7.54
CA GLY A 183 -16.96 -3.57 -6.81
C GLY A 183 -16.80 -2.25 -6.05
N PHE A 184 -15.89 -1.40 -6.52
CA PHE A 184 -15.68 -0.06 -5.94
C PHE A 184 -16.19 1.05 -6.86
N THR A 185 -16.56 2.18 -6.26
CA THR A 185 -16.70 3.46 -6.96
C THR A 185 -15.46 4.29 -6.71
N VAL A 186 -14.69 4.60 -7.75
CA VAL A 186 -13.55 5.51 -7.66
C VAL A 186 -14.05 6.94 -7.46
N LEU A 187 -13.64 7.57 -6.35
CA LEU A 187 -14.01 8.95 -5.99
C LEU A 187 -12.93 9.94 -6.39
N GLU A 188 -11.67 9.53 -6.31
CA GLU A 188 -10.50 10.31 -6.67
C GLU A 188 -9.49 9.39 -7.37
N SER A 189 -8.85 9.90 -8.43
CA SER A 189 -7.77 9.21 -9.14
C SER A 189 -6.85 10.28 -9.72
N GLU A 190 -5.71 10.53 -9.07
CA GLU A 190 -4.79 11.60 -9.45
C GLU A 190 -3.34 11.15 -9.40
N ASN A 191 -2.53 11.65 -10.34
CA ASN A 191 -1.08 11.47 -10.30
C ASN A 191 -0.47 12.42 -9.27
N ILE A 192 0.30 11.87 -8.33
CA ILE A 192 0.93 12.60 -7.22
C ILE A 192 2.46 12.68 -7.34
N HIS A 193 3.04 12.31 -8.49
CA HIS A 193 4.48 12.37 -8.70
C HIS A 193 4.82 12.82 -10.13
N GLU A 194 5.77 13.75 -10.28
CA GLU A 194 6.12 14.34 -11.59
C GLU A 194 6.93 13.40 -12.50
N GLY A 195 7.60 12.40 -11.95
CA GLY A 195 8.42 11.44 -12.70
C GLY A 195 7.63 10.26 -13.24
N THR A 196 7.88 9.08 -12.67
CA THR A 196 7.03 7.90 -12.91
C THR A 196 5.67 8.16 -12.29
N PRO A 197 4.56 8.03 -13.04
CA PRO A 197 3.24 8.26 -12.48
C PRO A 197 3.01 7.40 -11.24
N ASN A 198 2.81 8.04 -10.10
CA ASN A 198 2.35 7.42 -8.88
C ASN A 198 0.89 7.85 -8.68
N GLN A 199 -0.02 6.90 -8.88
CA GLN A 199 -1.44 7.18 -8.92
C GLN A 199 -2.07 6.99 -7.54
N PHE A 200 -2.50 8.09 -6.93
CA PHE A 200 -3.37 8.05 -5.75
C PHE A 200 -4.79 7.73 -6.16
N ILE A 201 -5.42 6.78 -5.49
CA ILE A 201 -6.82 6.41 -5.72
C ILE A 201 -7.52 6.29 -4.37
N ALA A 202 -8.64 7.02 -4.23
CA ALA A 202 -9.62 6.80 -3.18
C ALA A 202 -10.89 6.18 -3.79
N ALA A 203 -11.28 5.02 -3.31
CA ALA A 203 -12.41 4.29 -3.83
C ALA A 203 -13.33 3.79 -2.71
N LYS A 204 -14.63 3.85 -2.93
CA LYS A 204 -15.65 3.46 -1.96
C LYS A 204 -16.22 2.10 -2.31
N ARG A 205 -16.31 1.20 -1.31
CA ARG A 205 -17.06 -0.05 -1.45
C ARG A 205 -18.56 0.23 -1.65
N ILE A 206 -19.13 -0.32 -2.74
CA ILE A 206 -20.57 -0.29 -3.02
C ILE A 206 -21.29 -1.37 -2.18
#